data_c4c40598fbd01db877fb06d2fc674b64
#
_entry.id   c4c40598fbd01db877fb06d2fc674b64
#
_cell.length_a   1.000
_cell.length_b   1.000
_cell.length_c   1.000
_cell.angle_alpha   90.00
_cell.angle_beta   90.00
_cell.angle_gamma   90.00
#
_symmetry.space_group_name_H-M   'P 1'
#
loop_
_entity.id
_entity.type
_entity.pdbx_description
1 polymer ?
#
loop_
_entity_poly.entity_id
_entity_poly.type
_entity_poly.pdbx_seq_one_letter_code
_entity_poly.pdbx_strand_id
1 'polypeptide(L)'
;ESVTDHNETVKKSLELRGIKIKVKELPIPVAFAAAFEGEIIRKADMHNEMWSSKNPTAELVVMRNLDEITDHKINIIGPDFDQAKDLALATYVEVAGKKMQPDFESVIERKFHAWFNYMEGVMHTGQRNQVRVRVSNAAYDAGLRLKDFAEVLYVMIMDEFDAVVDKCQVTLITDAAEAEKFRDEMAMPRYNARDDRLASMTDESVDRYYTCILCQSFAPAHCCVVTPERLGLCGAVSWLDAKATK
;
A
#
# COMPACT_ATOMS: atom_id res chain seq x y z
N GLU A 1 -19.95 18.25 -8.92
CA GLU A 1 -18.91 18.86 -8.05
C GLU A 1 -17.66 18.02 -8.17
N SER A 2 -16.52 18.61 -8.53
CA SER A 2 -15.27 17.86 -8.63
C SER A 2 -14.78 17.48 -7.22
N VAL A 3 -13.95 16.43 -7.11
CA VAL A 3 -13.33 16.04 -5.83
C VAL A 3 -12.52 17.20 -5.24
N THR A 4 -11.87 17.99 -6.09
CA THR A 4 -11.13 19.19 -5.71
C THR A 4 -12.04 20.22 -5.04
N ASP A 5 -13.23 20.49 -5.62
CA ASP A 5 -14.20 21.42 -5.06
C ASP A 5 -14.75 20.93 -3.71
N HIS A 6 -14.99 19.62 -3.59
CA HIS A 6 -15.42 19.00 -2.33
C HIS A 6 -14.37 19.15 -1.24
N ASN A 7 -13.11 18.83 -1.55
CA ASN A 7 -12.00 18.95 -0.62
C ASN A 7 -11.77 20.40 -0.16
N GLU A 8 -11.89 21.39 -1.06
CA GLU A 8 -11.82 22.80 -0.71
C GLU A 8 -12.98 23.23 0.21
N THR A 9 -14.20 22.73 -0.06
CA THR A 9 -15.37 23.02 0.78
C THR A 9 -15.19 22.45 2.18
N VAL A 10 -14.72 21.21 2.30
CA VAL A 10 -14.41 20.59 3.60
C VAL A 10 -13.31 21.34 4.32
N LYS A 11 -12.22 21.71 3.63
CA LYS A 11 -11.13 22.50 4.19
C LYS A 11 -11.62 23.82 4.76
N LYS A 12 -12.38 24.61 3.98
CA LYS A 12 -12.97 25.87 4.42
C LYS A 12 -13.88 25.70 5.65
N SER A 13 -14.72 24.65 5.66
CA SER A 13 -15.60 24.33 6.80
C SER A 13 -14.84 24.01 8.08
N LEU A 14 -13.70 23.37 7.99
CA LEU A 14 -12.85 23.00 9.13
C LEU A 14 -12.03 24.20 9.62
N GLU A 15 -11.52 25.02 8.72
CA GLU A 15 -10.83 26.27 9.03
C GLU A 15 -11.73 27.25 9.79
N LEU A 16 -13.01 27.35 9.41
CA LEU A 16 -14.03 28.15 10.11
C LEU A 16 -14.27 27.67 11.54
N ARG A 17 -13.98 26.40 11.84
CA ARG A 17 -14.04 25.81 13.19
C ARG A 17 -12.72 25.89 13.94
N GLY A 18 -11.73 26.61 13.42
CA GLY A 18 -10.40 26.76 14.02
C GLY A 18 -9.49 25.54 13.82
N ILE A 19 -9.88 24.57 12.99
CA ILE A 19 -9.09 23.37 12.66
C ILE A 19 -8.25 23.69 11.43
N LYS A 20 -6.94 23.78 11.61
CA LYS A 20 -6.00 23.90 10.49
C LYS A 20 -5.71 22.53 9.91
N ILE A 21 -6.14 22.30 8.67
CA ILE A 21 -5.76 21.11 7.91
C ILE A 21 -4.57 21.45 7.01
N LYS A 22 -3.53 20.68 7.12
CA LYS A 22 -2.44 20.68 6.17
C LYS A 22 -2.78 19.67 5.07
N VAL A 23 -3.32 20.14 3.95
CA VAL A 23 -3.47 19.28 2.76
C VAL A 23 -2.08 19.09 2.17
N LYS A 24 -1.64 17.85 2.09
CA LYS A 24 -0.37 17.50 1.44
C LYS A 24 -0.64 17.36 -0.07
N GLU A 25 -0.04 18.22 -0.85
CA GLU A 25 -0.03 18.08 -2.29
C GLU A 25 1.00 17.03 -2.69
N LEU A 26 0.58 16.04 -3.44
CA LEU A 26 1.46 15.04 -4.03
C LEU A 26 1.91 15.50 -5.41
N PRO A 27 3.18 15.32 -5.78
CA PRO A 27 3.71 15.76 -7.09
C PRO A 27 3.34 14.76 -8.20
N ILE A 28 2.05 14.44 -8.33
CA ILE A 28 1.52 13.50 -9.32
C ILE A 28 0.48 14.21 -10.22
N PRO A 29 0.30 13.76 -11.47
CA PRO A 29 -0.55 14.47 -12.45
C PRO A 29 -2.06 14.22 -12.30
N VAL A 30 -2.49 13.38 -11.37
CA VAL A 30 -3.90 13.07 -11.10
C VAL A 30 -4.28 13.50 -9.68
N ALA A 31 -5.58 13.65 -9.40
CA ALA A 31 -6.04 13.95 -8.07
C ALA A 31 -5.77 12.78 -7.11
N PHE A 32 -5.57 13.10 -5.83
CA PHE A 32 -5.31 12.13 -4.77
C PHE A 32 -6.25 12.37 -3.60
N ALA A 33 -7.18 11.46 -3.39
CA ALA A 33 -8.14 11.54 -2.30
C ALA A 33 -8.76 10.19 -1.97
N ALA A 34 -9.10 9.96 -0.71
CA ALA A 34 -9.81 8.77 -0.26
C ALA A 34 -11.18 8.56 -0.95
N ALA A 35 -11.75 9.61 -1.56
CA ALA A 35 -13.01 9.53 -2.29
C ALA A 35 -12.92 8.64 -3.55
N PHE A 36 -11.74 8.38 -4.07
CA PHE A 36 -11.54 7.48 -5.21
C PHE A 36 -11.46 6.00 -4.81
N GLU A 37 -11.31 5.70 -3.51
CA GLU A 37 -11.28 4.31 -3.04
C GLU A 37 -12.59 3.59 -3.40
N GLY A 38 -12.46 2.49 -4.14
CA GLY A 38 -13.60 1.73 -4.66
C GLY A 38 -14.01 2.11 -6.09
N GLU A 39 -13.30 3.02 -6.74
CA GLU A 39 -13.48 3.28 -8.16
C GLU A 39 -13.21 2.01 -8.98
N ILE A 40 -14.12 1.70 -9.92
CA ILE A 40 -13.98 0.51 -10.76
C ILE A 40 -13.65 0.93 -12.19
N ILE A 41 -12.45 0.63 -12.63
CA ILE A 41 -12.01 0.87 -14.01
C ILE A 41 -12.45 -0.31 -14.87
N ARG A 42 -13.40 -0.04 -15.81
CA ARG A 42 -13.87 -1.05 -16.75
C ARG A 42 -12.79 -1.36 -17.79
N LYS A 43 -12.86 -2.53 -18.41
CA LYS A 43 -11.92 -2.93 -19.46
C LYS A 43 -11.87 -1.96 -20.65
N ALA A 44 -12.98 -1.31 -20.98
CA ALA A 44 -13.03 -0.33 -22.07
C ALA A 44 -12.31 0.98 -21.75
N ASP A 45 -12.24 1.34 -20.47
CA ASP A 45 -11.64 2.59 -20.00
C ASP A 45 -10.19 2.41 -19.53
N MET A 46 -9.67 1.17 -19.60
CA MET A 46 -8.37 0.76 -19.10
C MET A 46 -7.26 0.99 -20.14
N HIS A 47 -6.20 1.64 -19.72
CA HIS A 47 -4.96 1.76 -20.49
C HIS A 47 -4.01 0.60 -20.21
N ASN A 48 -3.67 0.36 -18.95
CA ASN A 48 -2.79 -0.74 -18.51
C ASN A 48 -3.46 -1.62 -17.46
N GLU A 49 -3.04 -2.89 -17.45
CA GLU A 49 -3.41 -3.86 -16.42
C GLU A 49 -2.16 -4.64 -15.96
N MET A 50 -1.95 -4.68 -14.66
CA MET A 50 -0.97 -5.53 -13.98
C MET A 50 -1.76 -6.52 -13.13
N TRP A 51 -1.76 -7.79 -13.52
CA TRP A 51 -2.65 -8.78 -12.91
C TRP A 51 -1.96 -10.13 -12.70
N SER A 52 -1.98 -10.61 -11.46
CA SER A 52 -1.37 -11.87 -11.02
C SER A 52 -1.78 -13.10 -11.83
N SER A 53 -2.98 -13.11 -12.46
CA SER A 53 -3.42 -14.20 -13.33
C SER A 53 -2.78 -14.17 -14.73
N LYS A 54 -2.07 -13.12 -15.09
CA LYS A 54 -1.43 -12.96 -16.40
C LYS A 54 0.08 -12.84 -16.29
N ASN A 55 0.56 -12.04 -15.35
CA ASN A 55 1.95 -11.71 -15.16
C ASN A 55 2.32 -11.80 -13.68
N PRO A 56 3.59 -12.02 -13.33
CA PRO A 56 4.04 -12.03 -11.94
C PRO A 56 3.71 -10.73 -11.24
N THR A 57 3.16 -10.84 -10.03
CA THR A 57 2.97 -9.70 -9.12
C THR A 57 3.49 -10.03 -7.72
N ALA A 58 3.97 -9.03 -7.01
CA ALA A 58 4.32 -9.12 -5.60
C ALA A 58 4.32 -7.73 -4.94
N GLU A 59 3.96 -7.65 -3.67
CA GLU A 59 4.06 -6.45 -2.87
C GLU A 59 4.76 -6.79 -1.56
N LEU A 60 5.96 -6.28 -1.39
CA LEU A 60 6.80 -6.62 -0.24
C LEU A 60 7.45 -5.38 0.35
N VAL A 61 7.32 -5.23 1.67
CA VAL A 61 8.11 -4.31 2.46
C VAL A 61 9.16 -5.09 3.26
N VAL A 62 10.37 -4.58 3.31
CA VAL A 62 11.47 -5.16 4.08
C VAL A 62 12.08 -4.10 4.98
N MET A 63 12.23 -4.45 6.25
CA MET A 63 12.98 -3.63 7.19
C MET A 63 14.48 -3.78 6.95
N ARG A 64 15.20 -2.66 6.94
CA ARG A 64 16.64 -2.57 6.76
C ARG A 64 17.29 -1.77 7.89
N ASN A 65 18.60 -1.84 7.99
CA ASN A 65 19.34 -0.91 8.81
C ASN A 65 19.46 0.45 8.12
N LEU A 66 19.62 1.52 8.88
CA LEU A 66 19.68 2.89 8.36
C LEU A 66 20.83 3.17 7.38
N ASP A 67 21.90 2.39 7.45
CA ASP A 67 23.09 2.48 6.59
C ASP A 67 22.96 1.66 5.29
N GLU A 68 21.99 0.75 5.23
CA GLU A 68 21.78 -0.12 4.06
C GLU A 68 20.94 0.52 2.96
N ILE A 69 20.16 1.57 3.26
CA ILE A 69 19.26 2.19 2.30
C ILE A 69 19.51 3.70 2.14
N THR A 70 19.20 4.19 0.96
CA THR A 70 19.24 5.62 0.62
C THR A 70 17.83 6.16 0.65
N ASP A 71 17.60 7.18 1.47
CA ASP A 71 16.28 7.81 1.57
C ASP A 71 15.86 8.43 0.24
N HIS A 72 14.56 8.33 -0.08
CA HIS A 72 13.93 8.81 -1.31
C HIS A 72 14.55 8.25 -2.60
N LYS A 73 15.20 7.09 -2.55
CA LYS A 73 15.67 6.45 -3.76
C LYS A 73 14.54 5.71 -4.45
N ILE A 74 14.23 6.08 -5.68
CA ILE A 74 13.23 5.44 -6.54
C ILE A 74 13.94 4.73 -7.67
N ASN A 75 13.64 3.44 -7.85
CA ASN A 75 14.12 2.63 -8.96
C ASN A 75 12.92 2.06 -9.73
N ILE A 76 13.03 2.04 -11.05
CA ILE A 76 12.07 1.37 -11.93
C ILE A 76 12.85 0.41 -12.82
N ILE A 77 12.45 -0.86 -12.82
CA ILE A 77 13.08 -1.95 -13.56
C ILE A 77 12.05 -2.52 -14.53
N GLY A 78 12.25 -2.27 -15.82
CA GLY A 78 11.36 -2.72 -16.88
C GLY A 78 10.58 -1.60 -17.55
N PRO A 79 9.60 -1.96 -18.42
CA PRO A 79 8.83 -1.01 -19.21
C PRO A 79 7.84 -0.18 -18.38
N ASP A 80 7.56 1.05 -18.81
CA ASP A 80 6.49 1.89 -18.30
C ASP A 80 5.18 1.69 -19.12
N PHE A 81 4.11 2.38 -18.75
CA PHE A 81 2.76 2.26 -19.30
C PHE A 81 2.65 2.56 -20.80
N ASP A 82 3.57 3.34 -21.35
CA ASP A 82 3.64 3.67 -22.78
C ASP A 82 4.31 2.57 -23.65
N GLN A 83 5.01 1.64 -23.02
CA GLN A 83 5.79 0.61 -23.69
C GLN A 83 5.08 -0.74 -23.78
N ALA A 84 4.17 -1.03 -22.84
CA ALA A 84 3.40 -2.27 -22.83
C ALA A 84 2.06 -2.09 -22.09
N LYS A 85 1.04 -2.87 -22.44
CA LYS A 85 -0.31 -2.78 -21.86
C LYS A 85 -0.61 -3.77 -20.76
N ASP A 86 -0.02 -4.95 -20.81
CA ASP A 86 -0.08 -5.97 -19.76
C ASP A 86 1.31 -6.09 -19.16
N LEU A 87 1.50 -5.63 -17.94
CA LEU A 87 2.79 -5.59 -17.26
C LEU A 87 2.80 -6.54 -16.06
N ALA A 88 3.98 -7.01 -15.69
CA ALA A 88 4.22 -7.49 -14.33
C ALA A 88 4.22 -6.30 -13.36
N LEU A 89 4.09 -6.58 -12.06
CA LEU A 89 4.29 -5.56 -11.03
C LEU A 89 4.84 -6.20 -9.76
N ALA A 90 6.10 -5.96 -9.47
CA ALA A 90 6.61 -6.17 -8.14
C ALA A 90 6.91 -4.82 -7.48
N THR A 91 6.22 -4.57 -6.37
CA THR A 91 6.39 -3.40 -5.53
C THR A 91 7.29 -3.79 -4.37
N TYR A 92 8.53 -3.35 -4.43
CA TYR A 92 9.52 -3.61 -3.40
C TYR A 92 9.87 -2.32 -2.67
N VAL A 93 9.54 -2.28 -1.39
CA VAL A 93 9.81 -1.14 -0.52
C VAL A 93 10.78 -1.57 0.58
N GLU A 94 11.81 -0.79 0.78
CA GLU A 94 12.74 -0.96 1.88
C GLU A 94 12.62 0.22 2.83
N VAL A 95 12.42 -0.07 4.10
CA VAL A 95 12.24 0.94 5.15
C VAL A 95 13.22 0.73 6.28
N ALA A 96 13.66 1.83 6.88
CA ALA A 96 14.50 1.79 8.06
C ALA A 96 14.05 2.83 9.07
N GLY A 97 14.10 2.48 10.35
CA GLY A 97 13.74 3.40 11.42
C GLY A 97 14.19 2.88 12.78
N LYS A 98 14.68 3.80 13.61
CA LYS A 98 15.22 3.49 14.96
C LYS A 98 14.18 2.93 15.92
N LYS A 99 12.90 3.27 15.71
CA LYS A 99 11.79 2.89 16.58
C LYS A 99 10.89 1.81 15.98
N MET A 100 11.22 1.32 14.78
CA MET A 100 10.38 0.36 14.08
C MET A 100 10.40 -0.99 14.79
N GLN A 101 9.22 -1.52 15.07
CA GLN A 101 9.04 -2.83 15.70
C GLN A 101 9.12 -3.95 14.65
N PRO A 102 9.56 -5.17 15.01
CA PRO A 102 9.45 -6.33 14.14
C PRO A 102 8.01 -6.54 13.65
N ASP A 103 7.85 -6.98 12.43
CA ASP A 103 6.57 -7.18 11.72
C ASP A 103 5.85 -5.91 11.26
N PHE A 104 6.44 -4.72 11.50
CA PHE A 104 5.83 -3.46 11.06
C PHE A 104 5.76 -3.35 9.52
N GLU A 105 6.64 -4.04 8.81
CA GLU A 105 6.64 -4.11 7.34
C GLU A 105 5.30 -4.59 6.78
N SER A 106 4.64 -5.54 7.42
CA SER A 106 3.33 -6.02 6.95
C SER A 106 2.20 -5.01 7.18
N VAL A 107 2.34 -4.13 8.15
CA VAL A 107 1.41 -3.00 8.38
C VAL A 107 1.50 -2.02 7.22
N ILE A 108 2.72 -1.68 6.78
CA ILE A 108 2.95 -0.80 5.63
C ILE A 108 2.42 -1.45 4.34
N GLU A 109 2.70 -2.73 4.09
CA GLU A 109 2.24 -3.46 2.89
C GLU A 109 0.73 -3.32 2.68
N ARG A 110 -0.06 -3.40 3.74
CA ARG A 110 -1.53 -3.29 3.65
C ARG A 110 -2.05 -1.93 3.24
N LYS A 111 -1.23 -0.89 3.42
CA LYS A 111 -1.61 0.47 3.04
C LYS A 111 -1.49 0.70 1.53
N PHE A 112 -0.70 -0.09 0.81
CA PHE A 112 -0.55 0.04 -0.64
C PHE A 112 -1.90 0.01 -1.35
N HIS A 113 -2.79 -0.90 -0.93
CA HIS A 113 -4.15 -0.98 -1.46
C HIS A 113 -4.88 0.37 -1.38
N ALA A 114 -4.92 1.00 -0.21
CA ALA A 114 -5.60 2.27 -0.03
C ALA A 114 -4.91 3.40 -0.83
N TRP A 115 -3.59 3.52 -0.71
CA TRP A 115 -2.86 4.61 -1.35
C TRP A 115 -2.92 4.57 -2.87
N PHE A 116 -2.86 3.40 -3.48
CA PHE A 116 -3.04 3.28 -4.92
C PHE A 116 -4.47 3.63 -5.34
N ASN A 117 -5.48 3.19 -4.57
CA ASN A 117 -6.88 3.53 -4.82
C ASN A 117 -7.23 5.01 -4.55
N TYR A 118 -6.36 5.77 -3.86
CA TYR A 118 -6.57 7.21 -3.69
C TYR A 118 -6.14 8.03 -4.91
N MET A 119 -5.40 7.44 -5.85
CA MET A 119 -5.10 8.09 -7.13
C MET A 119 -6.30 8.00 -8.07
N GLU A 120 -6.77 9.15 -8.59
CA GLU A 120 -7.82 9.19 -9.60
C GLU A 120 -7.44 8.35 -10.81
N GLY A 121 -8.34 7.47 -11.24
CA GLY A 121 -8.13 6.60 -12.39
C GLY A 121 -7.18 5.43 -12.15
N VAL A 122 -6.94 5.06 -10.90
CA VAL A 122 -6.22 3.84 -10.52
C VAL A 122 -7.13 2.94 -9.70
N MET A 123 -7.16 1.67 -10.04
CA MET A 123 -7.86 0.62 -9.29
C MET A 123 -6.84 -0.42 -8.85
N HIS A 124 -6.75 -0.67 -7.56
CA HIS A 124 -5.92 -1.70 -6.97
C HIS A 124 -6.78 -2.67 -6.16
N THR A 125 -6.63 -3.96 -6.39
CA THR A 125 -7.29 -5.03 -5.66
C THR A 125 -6.31 -6.15 -5.34
N GLY A 126 -6.53 -6.83 -4.22
CA GLY A 126 -5.66 -7.91 -3.75
C GLY A 126 -4.51 -7.41 -2.88
N GLN A 127 -3.59 -8.31 -2.59
CA GLN A 127 -2.41 -8.06 -1.76
C GLN A 127 -1.35 -9.15 -1.99
N ARG A 128 -0.12 -8.91 -1.52
CA ARG A 128 1.00 -9.84 -1.64
C ARG A 128 1.26 -10.19 -3.12
N ASN A 129 1.18 -11.47 -3.48
CA ASN A 129 1.36 -11.97 -4.84
C ASN A 129 0.05 -12.12 -5.63
N GLN A 130 -1.09 -11.73 -5.06
CA GLN A 130 -2.42 -11.78 -5.67
C GLN A 130 -2.95 -10.37 -5.91
N VAL A 131 -2.26 -9.63 -6.78
CA VAL A 131 -2.55 -8.22 -7.03
C VAL A 131 -3.14 -8.03 -8.43
N ARG A 132 -4.07 -7.09 -8.54
CA ARG A 132 -4.55 -6.57 -9.80
C ARG A 132 -4.63 -5.06 -9.73
N VAL A 133 -3.85 -4.38 -10.56
CA VAL A 133 -3.87 -2.94 -10.72
C VAL A 133 -4.35 -2.59 -12.12
N ARG A 134 -5.22 -1.61 -12.24
CA ARG A 134 -5.63 -0.99 -13.50
C ARG A 134 -5.36 0.49 -13.47
N VAL A 135 -4.90 1.00 -14.59
CA VAL A 135 -4.74 2.43 -14.86
C VAL A 135 -5.68 2.81 -15.98
N SER A 136 -6.48 3.84 -15.79
CA SER A 136 -7.42 4.32 -16.80
C SER A 136 -6.73 5.08 -17.94
N ASN A 137 -7.39 5.14 -19.11
CA ASN A 137 -6.93 6.01 -20.20
C ASN A 137 -6.81 7.47 -19.75
N ALA A 138 -7.78 7.96 -18.98
CA ALA A 138 -7.77 9.34 -18.50
C ALA A 138 -6.55 9.65 -17.61
N ALA A 139 -6.21 8.75 -16.68
CA ALA A 139 -5.04 8.92 -15.83
C ALA A 139 -3.72 8.86 -16.62
N TYR A 140 -3.63 7.93 -17.57
CA TYR A 140 -2.47 7.86 -18.47
C TYR A 140 -2.32 9.13 -19.32
N ASP A 141 -3.41 9.63 -19.91
CA ASP A 141 -3.42 10.84 -20.73
C ASP A 141 -3.10 12.10 -19.91
N ALA A 142 -3.48 12.11 -18.63
CA ALA A 142 -3.09 13.15 -17.68
C ALA A 142 -1.58 13.13 -17.34
N GLY A 143 -0.87 12.05 -17.73
CA GLY A 143 0.57 11.92 -17.54
C GLY A 143 1.00 10.96 -16.44
N LEU A 144 0.08 10.21 -15.83
CA LEU A 144 0.42 9.24 -14.78
C LEU A 144 1.37 8.16 -15.31
N ARG A 145 2.45 7.90 -14.57
CA ARG A 145 3.50 6.94 -14.89
C ARG A 145 3.89 6.13 -13.65
N LEU A 146 4.69 5.08 -13.84
CA LEU A 146 5.17 4.23 -12.73
C LEU A 146 5.91 5.00 -11.64
N LYS A 147 6.69 6.03 -12.02
CA LYS A 147 7.37 6.88 -11.05
C LYS A 147 6.40 7.53 -10.05
N ASP A 148 5.19 7.87 -10.49
CA ASP A 148 4.20 8.52 -9.65
C ASP A 148 3.65 7.54 -8.60
N PHE A 149 3.53 6.25 -8.94
CA PHE A 149 3.22 5.19 -7.97
C PHE A 149 4.30 5.08 -6.88
N ALA A 150 5.56 5.11 -7.28
CA ALA A 150 6.67 5.07 -6.33
C ALA A 150 6.73 6.32 -5.44
N GLU A 151 6.46 7.51 -6.01
CA GLU A 151 6.37 8.75 -5.24
C GLU A 151 5.22 8.75 -4.24
N VAL A 152 4.06 8.24 -4.63
CA VAL A 152 2.91 8.08 -3.71
C VAL A 152 3.30 7.18 -2.54
N LEU A 153 3.90 6.03 -2.81
CA LEU A 153 4.35 5.12 -1.74
C LEU A 153 5.34 5.81 -0.80
N TYR A 154 6.38 6.44 -1.35
CA TYR A 154 7.38 7.13 -0.54
C TYR A 154 6.74 8.20 0.35
N VAL A 155 5.97 9.11 -0.26
CA VAL A 155 5.36 10.24 0.45
C VAL A 155 4.39 9.76 1.52
N MET A 156 3.56 8.77 1.22
CA MET A 156 2.56 8.27 2.17
C MET A 156 3.19 7.47 3.30
N ILE A 157 4.25 6.69 3.05
CA ILE A 157 5.00 5.99 4.09
C ILE A 157 5.64 6.99 5.05
N MET A 158 6.32 8.00 4.51
CA MET A 158 7.00 9.01 5.31
C MET A 158 6.04 9.95 6.06
N ASP A 159 4.79 10.05 5.62
CA ASP A 159 3.76 10.87 6.28
C ASP A 159 2.97 10.10 7.35
N GLU A 160 2.45 8.93 7.00
CA GLU A 160 1.62 8.16 7.93
C GLU A 160 2.46 7.48 9.03
N PHE A 161 3.73 7.21 8.78
CA PHE A 161 4.63 6.49 9.69
C PHE A 161 5.87 7.29 10.12
N ASP A 162 5.80 8.62 10.08
CA ASP A 162 6.89 9.53 10.46
C ASP A 162 7.46 9.29 11.87
N ALA A 163 6.65 8.72 12.77
CA ALA A 163 7.08 8.40 14.13
C ALA A 163 8.04 7.20 14.21
N VAL A 164 8.06 6.33 13.18
CA VAL A 164 8.79 5.04 13.19
C VAL A 164 9.67 4.82 11.97
N VAL A 165 9.38 5.44 10.83
CA VAL A 165 10.17 5.33 9.60
C VAL A 165 11.06 6.56 9.44
N ASP A 166 12.37 6.36 9.42
CA ASP A 166 13.36 7.43 9.23
C ASP A 166 13.82 7.53 7.77
N LYS A 167 13.79 6.41 7.01
CA LYS A 167 14.18 6.32 5.60
C LYS A 167 13.31 5.31 4.85
N CYS A 168 13.07 5.61 3.58
CA CYS A 168 12.35 4.72 2.67
C CYS A 168 12.95 4.78 1.27
N GLN A 169 13.07 3.63 0.61
CA GLN A 169 13.34 3.55 -0.82
C GLN A 169 12.36 2.60 -1.50
N VAL A 170 12.02 2.91 -2.75
CA VAL A 170 10.99 2.20 -3.51
C VAL A 170 11.56 1.69 -4.81
N THR A 171 11.34 0.42 -5.11
CA THR A 171 11.66 -0.20 -6.40
C THR A 171 10.38 -0.80 -6.99
N LEU A 172 10.03 -0.39 -8.19
CA LEU A 172 8.97 -1.02 -8.98
C LEU A 172 9.58 -1.84 -10.10
N ILE A 173 9.16 -3.09 -10.24
CA ILE A 173 9.67 -4.03 -11.22
C ILE A 173 8.50 -4.44 -12.12
N THR A 174 8.58 -4.07 -13.39
CA THR A 174 7.59 -4.37 -14.42
C THR A 174 8.12 -5.30 -15.51
N ASP A 175 9.44 -5.55 -15.53
CA ASP A 175 10.00 -6.66 -16.29
C ASP A 175 9.51 -7.98 -15.72
N ALA A 176 8.94 -8.83 -16.57
CA ALA A 176 8.27 -10.06 -16.14
C ALA A 176 9.24 -11.08 -15.50
N ALA A 177 10.45 -11.21 -16.06
CA ALA A 177 11.43 -12.18 -15.55
C ALA A 177 12.01 -11.73 -14.20
N GLU A 178 12.31 -10.44 -14.06
CA GLU A 178 12.79 -9.88 -12.80
C GLU A 178 11.69 -9.87 -11.72
N ALA A 179 10.45 -9.58 -12.09
CA ALA A 179 9.31 -9.64 -11.18
C ALA A 179 9.01 -11.07 -10.71
N GLU A 180 9.12 -12.08 -11.60
CA GLU A 180 8.98 -13.49 -11.25
C GLU A 180 10.07 -13.93 -10.28
N LYS A 181 11.31 -13.62 -10.60
CA LYS A 181 12.46 -13.89 -9.73
C LYS A 181 12.29 -13.23 -8.35
N PHE A 182 11.90 -11.97 -8.31
CA PHE A 182 11.64 -11.26 -7.05
C PHE A 182 10.53 -11.91 -6.25
N ARG A 183 9.41 -12.27 -6.90
CA ARG A 183 8.28 -12.95 -6.27
C ARG A 183 8.75 -14.27 -5.62
N ASP A 184 9.45 -15.11 -6.38
CA ASP A 184 9.75 -16.48 -5.96
C ASP A 184 10.93 -16.56 -4.99
N GLU A 185 11.97 -15.74 -5.19
CA GLU A 185 13.19 -15.78 -4.37
C GLU A 185 13.13 -14.85 -3.14
N MET A 186 12.33 -13.78 -3.19
CA MET A 186 12.27 -12.80 -2.10
C MET A 186 10.93 -12.72 -1.40
N ALA A 187 9.83 -12.56 -2.15
CA ALA A 187 8.53 -12.27 -1.57
C ALA A 187 7.89 -13.52 -0.96
N MET A 188 7.74 -14.59 -1.74
CA MET A 188 7.09 -15.82 -1.28
C MET A 188 7.75 -16.44 -0.04
N PRO A 189 9.10 -16.56 0.06
CA PRO A 189 9.72 -17.07 1.28
C PRO A 189 9.40 -16.25 2.53
N ARG A 190 9.30 -14.91 2.39
CA ARG A 190 8.95 -14.03 3.52
C ARG A 190 7.48 -14.13 3.92
N TYR A 191 6.58 -14.22 2.94
CA TYR A 191 5.16 -14.45 3.24
C TYR A 191 4.96 -15.77 3.98
N ASN A 192 5.56 -16.85 3.47
CA ASN A 192 5.47 -18.17 4.08
C ASN A 192 6.04 -18.18 5.50
N ALA A 193 7.20 -17.56 5.72
CA ALA A 193 7.81 -17.47 7.05
C ALA A 193 6.93 -16.69 8.06
N ARG A 194 6.23 -15.65 7.63
CA ARG A 194 5.25 -14.92 8.47
C ARG A 194 4.03 -15.78 8.78
N ASP A 195 3.50 -16.47 7.77
CA ASP A 195 2.32 -17.31 7.91
C ASP A 195 2.62 -18.53 8.79
N ASP A 196 3.76 -19.20 8.60
CA ASP A 196 4.21 -20.34 9.43
C ASP A 196 4.43 -19.92 10.88
N ARG A 197 5.02 -18.74 11.11
CA ARG A 197 5.21 -18.23 12.46
C ARG A 197 3.87 -17.95 13.14
N LEU A 198 2.91 -17.35 12.44
CA LEU A 198 1.56 -17.14 13.00
C LEU A 198 0.86 -18.46 13.25
N ALA A 199 0.92 -19.42 12.31
CA ALA A 199 0.31 -20.74 12.44
C ALA A 199 0.91 -21.59 13.56
N SER A 200 2.14 -21.31 13.99
CA SER A 200 2.79 -21.99 15.13
C SER A 200 2.38 -21.42 16.49
N MET A 201 1.62 -20.33 16.54
CA MET A 201 1.17 -19.68 17.78
C MET A 201 -0.23 -20.12 18.14
N THR A 202 -0.50 -20.20 19.45
CA THR A 202 -1.84 -20.44 20.01
C THR A 202 -2.26 -19.28 20.90
N ASP A 203 -3.52 -19.19 21.23
CA ASP A 203 -4.04 -18.15 22.13
C ASP A 203 -3.39 -18.24 23.52
N GLU A 204 -3.03 -19.45 23.98
CA GLU A 204 -2.33 -19.69 25.24
C GLU A 204 -0.84 -19.31 25.17
N SER A 205 -0.27 -19.15 23.99
CA SER A 205 1.16 -18.78 23.81
C SER A 205 1.43 -17.30 24.03
N VAL A 206 0.40 -16.49 24.22
CA VAL A 206 0.50 -15.03 24.36
C VAL A 206 -0.19 -14.54 25.63
N ASP A 207 0.31 -13.43 26.17
CA ASP A 207 -0.19 -12.82 27.41
C ASP A 207 -1.28 -11.74 27.16
N ARG A 208 -1.55 -11.43 25.88
CA ARG A 208 -2.52 -10.37 25.51
C ARG A 208 -3.10 -10.56 24.12
N TYR A 209 -4.30 -10.07 23.95
CA TYR A 209 -4.98 -9.93 22.67
C TYR A 209 -5.08 -8.46 22.28
N TYR A 210 -5.39 -8.20 21.03
CA TYR A 210 -5.56 -6.85 20.50
C TYR A 210 -6.97 -6.66 19.96
N THR A 211 -7.36 -5.39 19.81
CA THR A 211 -8.62 -5.03 19.17
C THR A 211 -8.32 -4.22 17.89
N CYS A 212 -9.07 -4.50 16.83
CA CYS A 212 -9.01 -3.74 15.59
C CYS A 212 -10.34 -3.03 15.35
N ILE A 213 -10.28 -1.72 15.10
CA ILE A 213 -11.43 -0.84 14.86
C ILE A 213 -11.39 -0.17 13.50
N LEU A 214 -10.52 -0.62 12.58
CA LEU A 214 -10.32 0.00 11.27
C LEU A 214 -11.60 0.06 10.40
N CYS A 215 -12.56 -0.84 10.66
CA CYS A 215 -13.83 -0.88 9.92
C CYS A 215 -14.90 0.07 10.43
N GLN A 216 -14.63 0.94 11.40
CA GLN A 216 -15.68 1.77 12.02
C GLN A 216 -16.38 2.71 11.05
N SER A 217 -15.73 3.17 10.00
CA SER A 217 -16.37 3.96 8.93
C SER A 217 -17.36 3.15 8.10
N PHE A 218 -17.11 1.86 7.95
CA PHE A 218 -17.92 0.91 7.20
C PHE A 218 -18.97 0.23 8.09
N ALA A 219 -18.59 -0.16 9.32
CA ALA A 219 -19.44 -0.82 10.30
C ALA A 219 -19.31 -0.10 11.65
N PRO A 220 -20.11 0.94 11.91
CA PRO A 220 -20.03 1.72 13.15
C PRO A 220 -20.13 0.83 14.41
N ALA A 221 -19.29 1.11 15.39
CA ALA A 221 -19.13 0.35 16.63
C ALA A 221 -18.63 -1.09 16.46
N HIS A 222 -18.18 -1.49 15.25
CA HIS A 222 -17.55 -2.79 15.06
C HIS A 222 -16.16 -2.82 15.69
N CYS A 223 -15.87 -3.88 16.44
CA CYS A 223 -14.57 -4.13 17.05
C CYS A 223 -14.23 -5.60 16.89
N CYS A 224 -13.13 -5.90 16.17
CA CYS A 224 -12.59 -7.25 16.13
C CYS A 224 -11.68 -7.49 17.33
N VAL A 225 -11.79 -8.67 17.93
CA VAL A 225 -10.76 -9.21 18.82
C VAL A 225 -9.80 -10.03 17.93
N VAL A 226 -8.53 -9.70 17.98
CA VAL A 226 -7.46 -10.33 17.18
C VAL A 226 -6.56 -11.10 18.12
N THR A 227 -6.47 -12.41 17.91
CA THR A 227 -5.62 -13.33 18.66
C THR A 227 -4.70 -14.09 17.70
N PRO A 228 -3.71 -14.86 18.16
CA PRO A 228 -2.92 -15.72 17.26
C PRO A 228 -3.79 -16.63 16.37
N GLU A 229 -4.85 -17.20 16.92
CA GLU A 229 -5.75 -18.13 16.22
C GLU A 229 -6.93 -17.43 15.52
N ARG A 230 -7.10 -16.12 15.72
CA ARG A 230 -8.22 -15.36 15.17
C ARG A 230 -7.78 -14.06 14.52
N LEU A 231 -7.85 -14.04 13.21
CA LEU A 231 -7.66 -12.82 12.40
C LEU A 231 -8.82 -11.83 12.58
N GLY A 232 -8.59 -10.57 12.21
CA GLY A 232 -9.68 -9.64 11.94
C GLY A 232 -10.66 -10.21 10.89
N LEU A 233 -11.93 -9.83 10.93
CA LEU A 233 -12.96 -10.33 10.00
C LEU A 233 -12.63 -10.07 8.52
N CYS A 234 -11.83 -9.06 8.22
CA CYS A 234 -11.33 -8.79 6.87
C CYS A 234 -10.30 -9.82 6.38
N GLY A 235 -9.79 -10.71 7.26
CA GLY A 235 -8.70 -11.63 6.96
C GLY A 235 -7.33 -10.98 6.77
N ALA A 236 -7.24 -9.65 6.88
CA ALA A 236 -6.01 -8.90 6.58
C ALA A 236 -5.19 -8.54 7.83
N VAL A 237 -5.80 -8.41 9.00
CA VAL A 237 -5.12 -8.02 10.24
C VAL A 237 -4.89 -9.24 11.11
N SER A 238 -3.61 -9.61 11.28
CA SER A 238 -3.19 -10.69 12.18
C SER A 238 -2.77 -10.17 13.55
N TRP A 239 -2.52 -11.08 14.49
CA TRP A 239 -2.00 -10.74 15.82
C TRP A 239 -0.60 -10.09 15.73
N LEU A 240 0.26 -10.56 14.81
CA LEU A 240 1.59 -9.99 14.58
C LEU A 240 1.50 -8.52 14.15
N ASP A 241 0.55 -8.20 13.28
CA ASP A 241 0.33 -6.82 12.82
C ASP A 241 -0.15 -5.91 13.93
N ALA A 242 -1.14 -6.39 14.69
CA ALA A 242 -1.66 -5.66 15.83
C ALA A 242 -0.60 -5.45 16.92
N LYS A 243 0.31 -6.42 17.11
CA LYS A 243 1.46 -6.29 18.01
C LYS A 243 2.45 -5.23 17.53
N ALA A 244 2.76 -5.21 16.24
CA ALA A 244 3.73 -4.28 15.67
C ALA A 244 3.28 -2.81 15.73
N THR A 245 1.97 -2.55 15.78
CA THR A 245 1.40 -1.20 15.84
C THR A 245 1.24 -0.64 17.26
N LYS A 246 1.57 -1.39 18.28
CA LYS A 246 1.49 -0.97 19.69
C LYS A 246 2.79 -0.32 20.15
#